data_85f67882f3db4964cd3e5be3248d2bb2
#
_entry.id   85f67882f3db4964cd3e5be3248d2bb2
#
_cell.length_a   1.000
_cell.length_b   1.000
_cell.length_c   1.000
_cell.angle_alpha   90.00
_cell.angle_beta   90.00
_cell.angle_gamma   90.00
#
_symmetry.space_group_name_H-M   'P 1'
#
loop_
_entity.id
_entity.type
_entity.pdbx_description
1 polymer ?
#
loop_
_entity_poly.entity_id
_entity_poly.type
_entity_poly.pdbx_seq_one_letter_code
_entity_poly.pdbx_strand_id
1 'polypeptide(L)'
;TPVVFDKNPEIGGLLTFGIPEFKLEKSVLSNRREVFTGMGIEFRLNTEVGTDVTMEQLLAEYDAVFMGMGTYTYMKGGFAGEDLPGVYDALDFLIANVNRNLGFEKSPEDFVDMKGKKVVVLGGGDTAMDCNRTSIRQGAKSVTCAYRRDEANMPGSRKEVKNAKEEGVKFLYNRQPIAIVGEDQVEGVKVVETRLGEPDARGRRSPE
;
A
#
# COMPACT_ATOMS: atom_id res chain seq x y z
N THR A 1 29.40 -14.20 -7.51
CA THR A 1 28.99 -12.96 -6.84
C THR A 1 27.53 -12.72 -7.13
N PRO A 2 26.68 -12.42 -6.12
CA PRO A 2 25.29 -12.08 -6.37
C PRO A 2 25.19 -10.71 -7.07
N VAL A 3 24.29 -10.64 -8.06
CA VAL A 3 23.89 -9.40 -8.74
C VAL A 3 22.39 -9.23 -8.58
N VAL A 4 21.94 -8.07 -8.12
CA VAL A 4 20.52 -7.75 -7.92
C VAL A 4 20.09 -6.75 -8.97
N PHE A 5 19.09 -7.10 -9.75
CA PHE A 5 18.45 -6.21 -10.72
C PHE A 5 17.16 -5.66 -10.11
N ASP A 6 16.98 -4.35 -10.15
CA ASP A 6 15.74 -3.68 -9.71
C ASP A 6 15.40 -2.52 -10.67
N LYS A 7 14.14 -2.43 -11.05
CA LYS A 7 13.65 -1.34 -11.89
C LYS A 7 13.62 0.02 -11.18
N ASN A 8 13.68 0.01 -9.85
CA ASN A 8 13.66 1.21 -9.04
C ASN A 8 15.07 1.80 -8.86
N PRO A 9 15.16 3.09 -8.52
CA PRO A 9 16.44 3.78 -8.30
C PRO A 9 17.12 3.40 -6.97
N GLU A 10 16.44 2.63 -6.10
CA GLU A 10 16.96 2.18 -4.81
C GLU A 10 16.48 0.76 -4.50
N ILE A 11 17.23 0.05 -3.65
CA ILE A 11 16.87 -1.30 -3.20
C ILE A 11 15.69 -1.31 -2.23
N GLY A 12 15.10 -2.48 -2.01
CA GLY A 12 14.14 -2.73 -0.94
C GLY A 12 12.68 -2.80 -1.39
N GLY A 13 12.37 -2.51 -2.64
CA GLY A 13 11.01 -2.62 -3.18
C GLY A 13 9.99 -1.86 -2.30
N LEU A 14 8.91 -2.53 -1.86
CA LEU A 14 7.88 -1.88 -1.03
C LEU A 14 8.36 -1.47 0.37
N LEU A 15 9.45 -1.98 0.89
CA LEU A 15 10.04 -1.46 2.13
C LEU A 15 10.54 -0.02 1.93
N THR A 16 11.11 0.26 0.77
CA THR A 16 11.58 1.61 0.41
C THR A 16 10.44 2.47 -0.10
N PHE A 17 9.65 1.98 -1.05
CA PHE A 17 8.72 2.79 -1.83
C PHE A 17 7.26 2.69 -1.38
N GLY A 18 6.88 1.68 -0.58
CA GLY A 18 5.48 1.47 -0.16
C GLY A 18 5.22 1.77 1.31
N ILE A 19 6.12 1.37 2.22
CA ILE A 19 5.93 1.62 3.65
C ILE A 19 6.25 3.09 3.97
N PRO A 20 5.32 3.83 4.62
CA PRO A 20 5.57 5.21 5.01
C PRO A 20 6.75 5.36 5.99
N GLU A 21 7.46 6.50 5.89
CA GLU A 21 8.66 6.77 6.69
C GLU A 21 8.39 6.80 8.20
N PHE A 22 7.21 7.25 8.62
CA PHE A 22 6.81 7.24 10.04
C PHE A 22 6.66 5.82 10.63
N LYS A 23 6.67 4.79 9.79
CA LYS A 23 6.61 3.37 10.18
C LYS A 23 7.96 2.67 10.01
N LEU A 24 8.72 3.04 8.98
CA LEU A 24 10.05 2.52 8.69
C LEU A 24 10.96 3.64 8.17
N GLU A 25 11.89 4.08 9.01
CA GLU A 25 12.91 5.07 8.63
C GLU A 25 13.77 4.55 7.47
N LYS A 26 13.94 5.36 6.44
CA LYS A 26 14.66 4.94 5.23
C LYS A 26 16.16 4.79 5.42
N SER A 27 16.73 5.41 6.43
CA SER A 27 18.11 5.19 6.88
C SER A 27 18.44 3.72 7.17
N VAL A 28 17.45 2.94 7.65
CA VAL A 28 17.60 1.48 7.86
C VAL A 28 17.93 0.78 6.55
N LEU A 29 17.31 1.20 5.45
CA LEU A 29 17.51 0.61 4.12
C LEU A 29 18.83 1.05 3.50
N SER A 30 19.21 2.33 3.66
CA SER A 30 20.50 2.84 3.23
C SER A 30 21.65 2.08 3.92
N ASN A 31 21.58 1.92 5.24
CA ASN A 31 22.56 1.14 5.99
C ASN A 31 22.61 -0.33 5.51
N ARG A 32 21.45 -0.90 5.19
CA ARG A 32 21.40 -2.27 4.66
C ARG A 32 22.06 -2.37 3.30
N ARG A 33 21.86 -1.37 2.43
CA ARG A 33 22.55 -1.30 1.13
C ARG A 33 24.06 -1.25 1.29
N GLU A 34 24.57 -0.41 2.19
CA GLU A 34 26.01 -0.31 2.47
C GLU A 34 26.58 -1.66 2.91
N VAL A 35 25.93 -2.33 3.87
CA VAL A 35 26.33 -3.67 4.34
C VAL A 35 26.37 -4.66 3.18
N PHE A 36 25.33 -4.74 2.37
CA PHE A 36 25.26 -5.67 1.25
C PHE A 36 26.32 -5.38 0.17
N THR A 37 26.54 -4.10 -0.13
CA THR A 37 27.62 -3.71 -1.05
C THR A 37 28.98 -4.10 -0.48
N GLY A 38 29.20 -3.88 0.83
CA GLY A 38 30.44 -4.31 1.50
C GLY A 38 30.63 -5.83 1.53
N MET A 39 29.56 -6.62 1.44
CA MET A 39 29.61 -8.07 1.28
C MET A 39 29.89 -8.51 -0.17
N GLY A 40 30.02 -7.58 -1.11
CA GLY A 40 30.32 -7.83 -2.51
C GLY A 40 29.07 -8.09 -3.38
N ILE A 41 27.87 -7.72 -2.90
CA ILE A 41 26.66 -7.77 -3.73
C ILE A 41 26.65 -6.58 -4.68
N GLU A 42 26.49 -6.83 -5.97
CA GLU A 42 26.33 -5.81 -7.01
C GLU A 42 24.83 -5.47 -7.16
N PHE A 43 24.51 -4.17 -7.28
CA PHE A 43 23.16 -3.68 -7.53
C PHE A 43 23.10 -2.97 -8.88
N ARG A 44 22.32 -3.51 -9.82
CA ARG A 44 21.96 -2.91 -11.11
C ARG A 44 20.56 -2.32 -11.00
N LEU A 45 20.50 -1.09 -10.51
CA LEU A 45 19.27 -0.34 -10.30
C LEU A 45 18.83 0.34 -11.60
N ASN A 46 17.57 0.84 -11.64
CA ASN A 46 16.95 1.38 -12.86
C ASN A 46 17.04 0.40 -14.03
N THR A 47 16.96 -0.90 -13.76
CA THR A 47 17.09 -1.96 -14.76
C THR A 47 15.90 -2.91 -14.63
N GLU A 48 14.98 -2.84 -15.58
CA GLU A 48 13.77 -3.64 -15.58
C GLU A 48 13.97 -4.94 -16.35
N VAL A 49 13.84 -6.07 -15.65
CA VAL A 49 13.89 -7.41 -16.28
C VAL A 49 12.65 -7.60 -17.15
N GLY A 50 12.86 -7.97 -18.39
CA GLY A 50 11.84 -8.06 -19.43
C GLY A 50 11.79 -6.85 -20.38
N THR A 51 12.44 -5.73 -20.00
CA THR A 51 12.55 -4.53 -20.83
C THR A 51 14.02 -4.22 -21.15
N ASP A 52 14.84 -4.00 -20.12
CA ASP A 52 16.27 -3.63 -20.28
C ASP A 52 17.18 -4.85 -20.38
N VAL A 53 16.81 -5.94 -19.71
CA VAL A 53 17.50 -7.24 -19.76
C VAL A 53 16.46 -8.35 -19.81
N THR A 54 16.67 -9.35 -20.66
CA THR A 54 15.72 -10.46 -20.79
C THR A 54 16.04 -11.58 -19.80
N MET A 55 15.04 -12.44 -19.53
CA MET A 55 15.24 -13.63 -18.71
C MET A 55 16.23 -14.61 -19.36
N GLU A 56 16.22 -14.73 -20.69
CA GLU A 56 17.14 -15.59 -21.43
C GLU A 56 18.59 -15.13 -21.26
N GLN A 57 18.83 -13.80 -21.28
CA GLN A 57 20.16 -13.23 -21.01
C GLN A 57 20.62 -13.57 -19.60
N LEU A 58 19.75 -13.40 -18.60
CA LEU A 58 20.08 -13.75 -17.21
C LEU A 58 20.37 -15.22 -17.03
N LEU A 59 19.60 -16.12 -17.65
CA LEU A 59 19.82 -17.56 -17.57
C LEU A 59 21.08 -18.02 -18.32
N ALA A 60 21.54 -17.25 -19.31
CA ALA A 60 22.78 -17.54 -20.03
C ALA A 60 24.03 -17.00 -19.29
N GLU A 61 23.87 -15.91 -18.52
CA GLU A 61 24.99 -15.20 -17.88
C GLU A 61 25.24 -15.67 -16.43
N TYR A 62 24.21 -16.18 -15.74
CA TYR A 62 24.27 -16.55 -14.32
C TYR A 62 23.97 -18.03 -14.09
N ASP A 63 24.64 -18.63 -13.10
CA ASP A 63 24.46 -20.05 -12.72
C ASP A 63 23.06 -20.33 -12.14
N ALA A 64 22.40 -19.31 -11.55
CA ALA A 64 21.06 -19.39 -10.98
C ALA A 64 20.41 -18.03 -10.97
N VAL A 65 19.09 -17.99 -11.14
CA VAL A 65 18.26 -16.79 -11.07
C VAL A 65 17.19 -16.96 -9.98
N PHE A 66 17.17 -16.04 -9.02
CA PHE A 66 16.12 -15.97 -7.99
C PHE A 66 15.15 -14.84 -8.31
N MET A 67 13.86 -15.17 -8.40
CA MET A 67 12.80 -14.22 -8.71
C MET A 67 12.13 -13.70 -7.43
N GLY A 68 12.48 -12.48 -7.04
CA GLY A 68 11.95 -11.81 -5.83
C GLY A 68 11.20 -10.51 -6.13
N MET A 69 10.46 -10.46 -7.24
CA MET A 69 9.87 -9.23 -7.79
C MET A 69 8.58 -8.74 -7.12
N GLY A 70 8.08 -9.47 -6.11
CA GLY A 70 6.85 -9.11 -5.39
C GLY A 70 5.58 -9.26 -6.24
N THR A 71 4.49 -8.64 -5.77
CA THR A 71 3.18 -8.63 -6.45
C THR A 71 2.63 -7.20 -6.48
N TYR A 72 2.26 -6.73 -7.67
CA TYR A 72 1.75 -5.38 -7.91
C TYR A 72 0.37 -5.39 -8.58
N THR A 73 -0.29 -6.54 -8.65
CA THR A 73 -1.65 -6.65 -9.16
C THR A 73 -2.64 -6.47 -8.01
N TYR A 74 -3.52 -5.49 -8.14
CA TYR A 74 -4.51 -5.15 -7.12
C TYR A 74 -5.76 -6.01 -7.26
N MET A 75 -6.33 -6.38 -6.10
CA MET A 75 -7.66 -6.99 -6.07
C MET A 75 -8.72 -5.90 -6.01
N LYS A 76 -9.59 -5.86 -7.00
CA LYS A 76 -10.76 -4.99 -7.00
C LYS A 76 -11.82 -5.51 -6.02
N GLY A 77 -12.62 -4.62 -5.46
CA GLY A 77 -13.73 -4.97 -4.57
C GLY A 77 -14.91 -5.59 -5.31
N GLY A 78 -15.03 -5.31 -6.62
CA GLY A 78 -16.07 -5.86 -7.48
C GLY A 78 -17.42 -5.16 -7.34
N PHE A 79 -17.44 -3.90 -6.91
CA PHE A 79 -18.65 -3.10 -6.80
C PHE A 79 -18.62 -1.87 -7.73
N ALA A 80 -19.80 -1.33 -8.03
CA ALA A 80 -19.92 -0.22 -8.96
C ALA A 80 -19.16 1.03 -8.49
N GLY A 81 -18.59 1.79 -9.43
CA GLY A 81 -17.95 3.08 -9.20
C GLY A 81 -16.47 3.00 -8.76
N GLU A 82 -15.85 1.83 -8.77
CA GLU A 82 -14.43 1.70 -8.41
C GLU A 82 -13.47 2.44 -9.35
N ASP A 83 -13.91 2.75 -10.56
CA ASP A 83 -13.10 3.45 -11.57
C ASP A 83 -13.40 4.97 -11.62
N LEU A 84 -14.23 5.50 -10.72
CA LEU A 84 -14.52 6.92 -10.66
C LEU A 84 -13.26 7.74 -10.30
N PRO A 85 -13.06 8.90 -10.92
CA PRO A 85 -12.01 9.83 -10.51
C PRO A 85 -12.08 10.13 -9.00
N GLY A 86 -10.93 10.10 -8.34
CA GLY A 86 -10.83 10.25 -6.88
C GLY A 86 -10.89 8.95 -6.09
N VAL A 87 -11.03 7.82 -6.79
CA VAL A 87 -10.82 6.47 -6.23
C VAL A 87 -9.39 6.03 -6.56
N TYR A 88 -8.65 5.59 -5.57
CA TYR A 88 -7.24 5.22 -5.71
C TYR A 88 -6.98 3.85 -5.12
N ASP A 89 -6.12 3.10 -5.77
CA ASP A 89 -5.54 1.89 -5.18
C ASP A 89 -4.55 2.26 -4.07
N ALA A 90 -4.55 1.49 -3.01
CA ALA A 90 -3.79 1.80 -1.80
C ALA A 90 -2.28 1.92 -2.03
N LEU A 91 -1.70 1.00 -2.82
CA LEU A 91 -0.26 1.02 -3.09
C LEU A 91 0.14 2.21 -3.96
N ASP A 92 -0.65 2.58 -4.97
CA ASP A 92 -0.36 3.73 -5.82
C ASP A 92 -0.34 5.01 -5.00
N PHE A 93 -1.31 5.19 -4.10
CA PHE A 93 -1.35 6.31 -3.16
C PHE A 93 -0.11 6.34 -2.25
N LEU A 94 0.26 5.20 -1.65
CA LEU A 94 1.40 5.12 -0.74
C LEU A 94 2.72 5.33 -1.47
N ILE A 95 2.91 4.69 -2.63
CA ILE A 95 4.12 4.81 -3.45
C ILE A 95 4.31 6.25 -3.91
N ALA A 96 3.25 6.89 -4.40
CA ALA A 96 3.29 8.29 -4.81
C ALA A 96 3.72 9.23 -3.66
N ASN A 97 3.15 9.02 -2.45
CA ASN A 97 3.53 9.78 -1.26
C ASN A 97 5.00 9.55 -0.86
N VAL A 98 5.47 8.31 -0.87
CA VAL A 98 6.86 7.99 -0.50
C VAL A 98 7.83 8.52 -1.54
N ASN A 99 7.52 8.39 -2.84
CA ASN A 99 8.35 8.91 -3.92
C ASN A 99 8.53 10.43 -3.81
N ARG A 100 7.45 11.17 -3.50
CA ARG A 100 7.56 12.61 -3.24
C ARG A 100 8.49 12.92 -2.07
N ASN A 101 8.33 12.23 -0.96
CA ASN A 101 9.14 12.46 0.24
C ASN A 101 10.62 12.13 0.03
N LEU A 102 10.92 11.14 -0.81
CA LEU A 102 12.29 10.70 -1.13
C LEU A 102 12.91 11.45 -2.33
N GLY A 103 12.15 12.30 -3.02
CA GLY A 103 12.62 12.98 -4.22
C GLY A 103 12.72 12.09 -5.45
N PHE A 104 12.02 10.98 -5.50
CA PHE A 104 11.91 10.06 -6.65
C PHE A 104 10.64 10.26 -7.47
N GLU A 105 9.89 11.31 -7.20
CA GLU A 105 8.70 11.69 -7.96
C GLU A 105 9.08 11.99 -9.41
N LYS A 106 8.41 11.32 -10.35
CA LYS A 106 8.66 11.51 -11.79
C LYS A 106 7.86 12.69 -12.35
N SER A 107 6.66 12.88 -11.81
CA SER A 107 5.74 13.94 -12.22
C SER A 107 4.92 14.42 -11.01
N PRO A 108 4.68 15.75 -10.85
CA PRO A 108 3.81 16.27 -9.79
C PRO A 108 2.38 15.69 -9.81
N GLU A 109 1.90 15.28 -10.98
CA GLU A 109 0.57 14.69 -11.17
C GLU A 109 0.46 13.27 -10.58
N ASP A 110 1.59 12.60 -10.39
CA ASP A 110 1.60 11.27 -9.77
C ASP A 110 1.22 11.33 -8.29
N PHE A 111 1.40 12.50 -7.67
CA PHE A 111 1.08 12.66 -6.24
C PHE A 111 -0.40 12.89 -5.99
N VAL A 112 -0.96 12.07 -5.11
CA VAL A 112 -2.36 12.19 -4.68
C VAL A 112 -2.42 13.04 -3.41
N ASP A 113 -2.82 14.31 -3.55
CA ASP A 113 -2.94 15.26 -2.44
C ASP A 113 -4.27 15.09 -1.71
N MET A 114 -4.19 14.72 -0.42
CA MET A 114 -5.35 14.58 0.46
C MET A 114 -5.61 15.82 1.33
N LYS A 115 -4.81 16.88 1.20
CA LYS A 115 -4.97 18.10 2.01
C LYS A 115 -6.37 18.68 1.86
N GLY A 116 -7.04 18.89 3.01
CA GLY A 116 -8.38 19.45 3.08
C GLY A 116 -9.52 18.54 2.60
N LYS A 117 -9.23 17.34 2.09
CA LYS A 117 -10.23 16.40 1.58
C LYS A 117 -10.84 15.56 2.70
N LYS A 118 -12.04 15.06 2.46
CA LYS A 118 -12.67 13.99 3.25
C LYS A 118 -12.27 12.67 2.62
N VAL A 119 -11.60 11.82 3.37
CA VAL A 119 -11.05 10.56 2.88
C VAL A 119 -11.79 9.39 3.51
N VAL A 120 -12.13 8.39 2.70
CA VAL A 120 -12.64 7.10 3.17
C VAL A 120 -11.66 6.01 2.72
N VAL A 121 -11.15 5.23 3.67
CA VAL A 121 -10.29 4.08 3.39
C VAL A 121 -11.11 2.81 3.60
N LEU A 122 -11.18 1.96 2.58
CA LEU A 122 -11.90 0.70 2.60
C LEU A 122 -10.95 -0.44 2.94
N GLY A 123 -11.08 -0.99 4.14
CA GLY A 123 -10.24 -2.10 4.58
C GLY A 123 -9.78 -1.99 6.03
N GLY A 124 -9.22 -3.07 6.56
CA GLY A 124 -8.81 -3.15 7.97
C GLY A 124 -7.43 -3.78 8.18
N GLY A 125 -6.61 -3.90 7.12
CA GLY A 125 -5.24 -4.40 7.21
C GLY A 125 -4.21 -3.30 7.48
N ASP A 126 -2.94 -3.68 7.63
CA ASP A 126 -1.85 -2.72 7.87
C ASP A 126 -1.70 -1.71 6.73
N THR A 127 -1.91 -2.13 5.47
CA THR A 127 -1.93 -1.21 4.32
C THR A 127 -3.02 -0.13 4.46
N ALA A 128 -4.21 -0.51 4.95
CA ALA A 128 -5.28 0.46 5.21
C ALA A 128 -4.88 1.42 6.34
N MET A 129 -4.19 0.95 7.38
CA MET A 129 -3.66 1.82 8.44
C MET A 129 -2.61 2.78 7.90
N ASP A 130 -1.75 2.33 7.00
CA ASP A 130 -0.76 3.18 6.33
C ASP A 130 -1.45 4.28 5.51
N CYS A 131 -2.49 3.96 4.73
CA CYS A 131 -3.30 4.93 3.98
C CYS A 131 -4.01 5.93 4.90
N ASN A 132 -4.63 5.45 5.97
CA ASN A 132 -5.32 6.29 6.96
C ASN A 132 -4.36 7.33 7.56
N ARG A 133 -3.24 6.88 8.08
CA ARG A 133 -2.25 7.73 8.75
C ARG A 133 -1.53 8.67 7.78
N THR A 134 -1.21 8.21 6.58
CA THR A 134 -0.65 9.05 5.51
C THR A 134 -1.64 10.19 5.16
N SER A 135 -2.92 9.88 5.00
CA SER A 135 -3.95 10.88 4.71
C SER A 135 -4.08 11.93 5.82
N ILE A 136 -4.06 11.52 7.10
CA ILE A 136 -4.05 12.45 8.23
C ILE A 136 -2.83 13.36 8.17
N ARG A 137 -1.64 12.79 7.93
CA ARG A 137 -0.36 13.52 7.90
C ARG A 137 -0.23 14.46 6.71
N GLN A 138 -0.91 14.17 5.60
CA GLN A 138 -1.05 15.11 4.48
C GLN A 138 -2.03 16.26 4.78
N GLY A 139 -2.75 16.23 5.91
CA GLY A 139 -3.69 17.29 6.30
C GLY A 139 -5.10 17.11 5.75
N ALA A 140 -5.57 15.88 5.57
CA ALA A 140 -6.95 15.60 5.23
C ALA A 140 -7.91 16.23 6.28
N LYS A 141 -9.05 16.74 5.82
CA LYS A 141 -10.08 17.34 6.69
C LYS A 141 -10.69 16.30 7.63
N SER A 142 -10.85 15.08 7.15
CA SER A 142 -11.27 13.93 7.95
C SER A 142 -10.86 12.65 7.25
N VAL A 143 -10.54 11.63 8.04
CA VAL A 143 -10.24 10.28 7.54
C VAL A 143 -11.14 9.28 8.24
N THR A 144 -11.84 8.47 7.48
CA THR A 144 -12.74 7.43 7.97
C THR A 144 -12.30 6.07 7.41
N CYS A 145 -12.01 5.14 8.29
CA CYS A 145 -11.72 3.75 7.94
C CYS A 145 -13.02 2.93 8.02
N ALA A 146 -13.51 2.45 6.89
CA ALA A 146 -14.69 1.58 6.83
C ALA A 146 -14.26 0.12 6.72
N TYR A 147 -14.67 -0.69 7.70
CA TYR A 147 -14.30 -2.09 7.76
C TYR A 147 -15.52 -3.00 7.95
N ARG A 148 -15.56 -4.08 7.16
CA ARG A 148 -16.73 -4.97 7.08
C ARG A 148 -16.94 -5.90 8.28
N ARG A 149 -16.00 -5.95 9.24
CA ARG A 149 -16.10 -6.69 10.50
C ARG A 149 -15.94 -5.75 11.68
N ASP A 150 -15.96 -6.30 12.88
CA ASP A 150 -15.66 -5.57 14.10
C ASP A 150 -14.16 -5.35 14.30
N GLU A 151 -13.82 -4.59 15.32
CA GLU A 151 -12.43 -4.28 15.67
C GLU A 151 -11.61 -5.52 16.04
N ALA A 152 -12.22 -6.46 16.77
CA ALA A 152 -11.52 -7.67 17.23
C ALA A 152 -11.05 -8.55 16.07
N ASN A 153 -11.76 -8.50 14.94
CA ASN A 153 -11.50 -9.27 13.73
C ASN A 153 -10.72 -8.47 12.65
N MET A 154 -10.17 -7.29 13.00
CA MET A 154 -9.28 -6.58 12.08
C MET A 154 -7.97 -7.35 11.88
N PRO A 155 -7.50 -7.51 10.62
CA PRO A 155 -6.23 -8.18 10.33
C PRO A 155 -5.02 -7.26 10.56
N GLY A 156 -5.21 -5.94 10.62
CA GLY A 156 -4.16 -4.98 10.94
C GLY A 156 -3.65 -5.12 12.38
N SER A 157 -2.38 -4.81 12.58
CA SER A 157 -1.78 -4.90 13.91
C SER A 157 -2.50 -3.97 14.89
N ARG A 158 -2.71 -4.43 16.11
CA ARG A 158 -3.39 -3.65 17.16
C ARG A 158 -2.67 -2.35 17.47
N LYS A 159 -1.35 -2.33 17.32
CA LYS A 159 -0.51 -1.13 17.49
C LYS A 159 -0.86 -0.09 16.41
N GLU A 160 -0.94 -0.52 15.15
CA GLU A 160 -1.25 0.41 14.04
C GLU A 160 -2.69 0.94 14.12
N VAL A 161 -3.65 0.09 14.50
CA VAL A 161 -5.03 0.54 14.75
C VAL A 161 -5.08 1.57 15.88
N LYS A 162 -4.36 1.35 16.97
CA LYS A 162 -4.25 2.29 18.09
C LYS A 162 -3.65 3.61 17.62
N ASN A 163 -2.51 3.57 16.93
CA ASN A 163 -1.85 4.76 16.40
C ASN A 163 -2.78 5.56 15.48
N ALA A 164 -3.50 4.88 14.58
CA ALA A 164 -4.46 5.54 13.68
C ALA A 164 -5.58 6.25 14.45
N LYS A 165 -6.11 5.64 15.52
CA LYS A 165 -7.11 6.27 16.39
C LYS A 165 -6.55 7.50 17.13
N GLU A 166 -5.34 7.40 17.65
CA GLU A 166 -4.66 8.52 18.33
C GLU A 166 -4.38 9.69 17.38
N GLU A 167 -4.10 9.40 16.10
CA GLU A 167 -3.96 10.41 15.05
C GLU A 167 -5.30 10.98 14.54
N GLY A 168 -6.44 10.51 15.04
CA GLY A 168 -7.76 11.08 14.75
C GLY A 168 -8.55 10.39 13.64
N VAL A 169 -8.14 9.21 13.19
CA VAL A 169 -8.90 8.41 12.24
C VAL A 169 -10.20 7.91 12.88
N LYS A 170 -11.32 8.09 12.17
CA LYS A 170 -12.63 7.55 12.59
C LYS A 170 -12.79 6.14 12.03
N PHE A 171 -13.27 5.21 12.85
CA PHE A 171 -13.53 3.84 12.43
C PHE A 171 -15.04 3.57 12.36
N LEU A 172 -15.48 3.03 11.21
CA LEU A 172 -16.81 2.51 11.00
C LEU A 172 -16.70 1.00 10.84
N TYR A 173 -16.95 0.29 11.92
CA TYR A 173 -16.97 -1.17 11.95
C TYR A 173 -18.29 -1.72 11.44
N ASN A 174 -18.29 -2.99 11.00
CA ASN A 174 -19.46 -3.68 10.47
C ASN A 174 -20.11 -2.89 9.31
N ARG A 175 -19.28 -2.39 8.40
CA ARG A 175 -19.71 -1.63 7.22
C ARG A 175 -19.06 -2.22 5.96
N GLN A 176 -19.87 -2.96 5.19
CA GLN A 176 -19.47 -3.52 3.90
C GLN A 176 -19.74 -2.51 2.80
N PRO A 177 -18.74 -2.06 2.04
CA PRO A 177 -18.97 -1.26 0.85
C PRO A 177 -19.69 -2.09 -0.22
N ILE A 178 -20.67 -1.47 -0.90
CA ILE A 178 -21.44 -2.08 -1.98
C ILE A 178 -21.43 -1.25 -3.26
N ALA A 179 -21.10 0.03 -3.18
CA ALA A 179 -20.88 0.90 -4.34
C ALA A 179 -20.11 2.14 -3.93
N ILE A 180 -19.36 2.69 -4.87
CA ILE A 180 -18.86 4.07 -4.82
C ILE A 180 -19.84 4.90 -5.64
N VAL A 181 -20.24 6.06 -5.14
CA VAL A 181 -21.24 6.93 -5.76
C VAL A 181 -20.64 8.25 -6.15
N GLY A 182 -21.11 8.81 -7.25
CA GLY A 182 -20.73 10.07 -7.84
C GLY A 182 -21.07 10.08 -9.34
N GLU A 183 -21.09 11.25 -9.98
CA GLU A 183 -21.28 11.41 -11.42
C GLU A 183 -19.91 11.51 -12.10
N ASP A 184 -19.23 12.64 -11.97
CA ASP A 184 -17.93 12.90 -12.61
C ASP A 184 -16.74 12.48 -11.75
N GLN A 185 -16.94 12.35 -10.44
CA GLN A 185 -15.94 11.95 -9.45
C GLN A 185 -16.61 11.30 -8.25
N VAL A 186 -15.78 10.70 -7.35
CA VAL A 186 -16.29 10.13 -6.13
C VAL A 186 -16.89 11.21 -5.21
N GLU A 187 -18.13 10.99 -4.77
CA GLU A 187 -18.85 11.83 -3.81
C GLU A 187 -19.11 11.10 -2.49
N GLY A 188 -19.12 9.77 -2.54
CA GLY A 188 -19.35 8.96 -1.36
C GLY A 188 -19.20 7.46 -1.59
N VAL A 189 -19.38 6.72 -0.50
CA VAL A 189 -19.38 5.26 -0.50
C VAL A 189 -20.68 4.77 0.11
N LYS A 190 -21.41 3.94 -0.64
CA LYS A 190 -22.60 3.26 -0.13
C LYS A 190 -22.16 2.01 0.63
N VAL A 191 -22.57 1.92 1.88
CA VAL A 191 -22.25 0.77 2.74
C VAL A 191 -23.53 0.13 3.29
N VAL A 192 -23.46 -1.16 3.56
CA VAL A 192 -24.49 -1.88 4.33
C VAL A 192 -23.93 -2.25 5.70
N GLU A 193 -24.80 -2.33 6.68
CA GLU A 193 -24.45 -2.86 7.98
C GLU A 193 -24.33 -4.37 7.92
N THR A 194 -23.30 -4.92 8.53
CA THR A 194 -23.05 -6.36 8.59
C THR A 194 -23.08 -6.84 10.02
N ARG A 195 -23.39 -8.11 10.20
CA ARG A 195 -23.14 -8.84 11.45
C ARG A 195 -22.12 -9.94 11.19
N LEU A 196 -21.49 -10.42 12.23
CA LEU A 196 -20.57 -11.55 12.11
C LEU A 196 -21.35 -12.86 12.21
N GLY A 197 -21.23 -13.67 11.17
CA GLY A 197 -21.76 -15.05 11.16
C GLY A 197 -20.99 -15.99 12.07
N GLU A 198 -21.34 -17.27 12.05
CA GLU A 198 -20.64 -18.31 12.81
C GLU A 198 -19.18 -18.48 12.34
N PRO A 199 -18.27 -18.87 13.24
CA PRO A 199 -16.89 -19.11 12.87
C PRO A 199 -16.74 -20.30 11.93
N ASP A 200 -15.94 -20.16 10.89
CA ASP A 200 -15.54 -21.26 10.02
C ASP A 200 -14.57 -22.23 10.74
N ALA A 201 -14.15 -23.30 10.05
CA ALA A 201 -13.24 -24.32 10.60
C ALA A 201 -11.87 -23.75 11.06
N ARG A 202 -11.53 -22.51 10.67
CA ARG A 202 -10.32 -21.78 11.10
C ARG A 202 -10.62 -20.74 12.17
N GLY A 203 -11.84 -20.73 12.72
CA GLY A 203 -12.29 -19.75 13.71
C GLY A 203 -12.56 -18.34 13.15
N ARG A 204 -12.58 -18.17 11.82
CA ARG A 204 -12.81 -16.89 11.17
C ARG A 204 -14.29 -16.66 10.96
N ARG A 205 -14.81 -15.52 11.42
CA ARG A 205 -16.19 -15.10 11.20
C ARG A 205 -16.31 -14.25 9.94
N SER A 206 -17.20 -14.65 9.04
CA SER A 206 -17.51 -13.88 7.83
C SER A 206 -18.58 -12.83 8.11
N PRO A 207 -18.55 -11.66 7.45
CA PRO A 207 -19.64 -10.70 7.54
C PRO A 207 -20.88 -11.23 6.76
N GLU A 208 -22.05 -11.05 7.33
CA GLU A 208 -23.38 -11.34 6.76
C GLU A 208 -24.24 -10.08 6.72
#